data_5b96f904d21286857d9fdd0eee4915a6
#
_entry.id   5b96f904d21286857d9fdd0eee4915a6
#
_cell.length_a   1.000
_cell.length_b   1.000
_cell.length_c   1.000
_cell.angle_alpha   90.00
_cell.angle_beta   90.00
_cell.angle_gamma   90.00
#
_symmetry.space_group_name_H-M   'P 1'
#
loop_
_entity.id
_entity.type
_entity.pdbx_description
1 polymer ?
#
loop_
_entity_poly.entity_id
_entity_poly.type
_entity_poly.pdbx_seq_one_letter_code
_entity_poly.pdbx_strand_id
1 'polypeptide(L)'
;DQHPRIVIHDCHSIRSVVPRLFEGTLPQFNIGTNDGRACDPVLTTGIERICAGSGFSHVANGRFKGGYITRSLGDPAHGRHAVQMELSCRGYIAEAVGPVDSSNWPPPFDPQFAAPLQQVLRRVLEHCIEFITR
;
A
#
# COMPACT_ATOMS: atom_id res chain seq x y z
N ASP A 1 -21.05 19.28 -0.27
CA ASP A 1 -20.13 18.39 0.47
C ASP A 1 -20.94 17.56 1.46
N GLN A 2 -21.12 16.26 1.15
CA GLN A 2 -21.94 15.35 1.98
C GLN A 2 -21.13 14.71 3.11
N HIS A 3 -19.78 14.74 3.04
CA HIS A 3 -18.91 14.13 4.01
C HIS A 3 -17.77 15.08 4.40
N PRO A 4 -17.54 15.31 5.71
CA PRO A 4 -16.49 16.23 6.18
C PRO A 4 -15.08 15.66 5.95
N ARG A 5 -14.93 14.36 5.83
CA ARG A 5 -13.67 13.67 5.53
C ARG A 5 -13.84 12.57 4.50
N ILE A 6 -12.83 12.40 3.66
CA ILE A 6 -12.72 11.28 2.71
C ILE A 6 -11.32 10.69 2.78
N VAL A 7 -11.18 9.41 2.52
CA VAL A 7 -9.90 8.74 2.32
C VAL A 7 -9.86 8.19 0.89
N ILE A 8 -8.80 8.56 0.17
CA ILE A 8 -8.45 7.99 -1.13
C ILE A 8 -7.34 6.99 -0.88
N HIS A 9 -7.66 5.70 -1.02
CA HIS A 9 -6.71 4.62 -0.92
C HIS A 9 -6.28 4.18 -2.32
N ASP A 10 -5.08 4.61 -2.73
CA ASP A 10 -4.52 4.38 -4.06
C ASP A 10 -3.77 3.04 -4.07
N CYS A 11 -4.33 2.03 -4.74
CA CYS A 11 -3.89 0.64 -4.67
C CYS A 11 -2.97 0.32 -5.85
N HIS A 12 -1.71 -0.02 -5.54
CA HIS A 12 -0.68 -0.41 -6.49
C HIS A 12 0.01 -1.71 -6.10
N SER A 13 0.63 -2.35 -7.07
CA SER A 13 1.55 -3.45 -6.81
C SER A 13 2.64 -3.52 -7.88
N ILE A 14 3.81 -4.01 -7.46
CA ILE A 14 4.98 -4.18 -8.32
C ILE A 14 5.73 -5.45 -7.92
N ARG A 15 6.50 -6.01 -8.82
CA ARG A 15 7.40 -7.11 -8.50
C ARG A 15 8.34 -6.77 -7.35
N SER A 16 8.65 -7.77 -6.52
CA SER A 16 9.52 -7.60 -5.34
C SER A 16 10.94 -7.18 -5.67
N VAL A 17 11.42 -7.54 -6.85
CA VAL A 17 12.79 -7.24 -7.32
C VAL A 17 12.70 -6.58 -8.69
N VAL A 18 13.04 -5.30 -8.75
CA VAL A 18 13.08 -4.50 -10.00
C VAL A 18 14.35 -3.66 -9.99
N PRO A 19 15.51 -4.20 -10.40
CA PRO A 19 16.83 -3.54 -10.26
C PRO A 19 16.91 -2.15 -10.91
N ARG A 20 16.11 -1.91 -11.94
CA ARG A 20 16.00 -0.60 -12.60
C ARG A 20 15.43 0.49 -11.68
N LEU A 21 14.62 0.13 -10.69
CA LEU A 21 13.89 1.08 -9.84
C LEU A 21 14.44 1.16 -8.41
N PHE A 22 14.96 0.05 -7.89
CA PHE A 22 15.48 -0.05 -6.52
C PHE A 22 16.42 -1.24 -6.39
N GLU A 23 17.29 -1.18 -5.39
CA GLU A 23 18.17 -2.30 -5.03
C GLU A 23 17.48 -3.28 -4.09
N GLY A 24 17.86 -4.56 -4.17
CA GLY A 24 17.39 -5.61 -3.29
C GLY A 24 15.92 -5.96 -3.47
N THR A 25 15.28 -6.32 -2.37
CA THR A 25 13.88 -6.78 -2.33
C THR A 25 13.01 -5.74 -1.65
N LEU A 26 11.97 -5.29 -2.34
CA LEU A 26 11.02 -4.32 -1.83
C LEU A 26 10.29 -4.84 -0.58
N PRO A 27 10.08 -4.04 0.48
CA PRO A 27 9.17 -4.39 1.57
C PRO A 27 7.79 -4.80 1.07
N GLN A 28 7.07 -5.63 1.85
CA GLN A 28 5.75 -6.11 1.45
C GLN A 28 4.74 -4.98 1.32
N PHE A 29 4.71 -4.07 2.30
CA PHE A 29 3.87 -2.88 2.31
C PHE A 29 4.71 -1.62 2.18
N ASN A 30 4.46 -0.83 1.17
CA ASN A 30 5.10 0.47 0.96
C ASN A 30 4.01 1.54 1.00
N ILE A 31 3.97 2.27 2.11
CA ILE A 31 2.94 3.27 2.40
C ILE A 31 3.43 4.63 1.94
N GLY A 32 2.77 5.24 0.98
CA GLY A 32 3.13 6.55 0.42
C GLY A 32 2.12 7.62 0.85
N THR A 33 2.60 8.66 1.52
CA THR A 33 1.78 9.77 2.04
C THR A 33 2.30 11.15 1.63
N ASN A 34 3.17 11.19 0.60
CA ASN A 34 3.88 12.40 0.19
C ASN A 34 4.65 13.03 1.37
N ASP A 35 5.41 12.21 2.08
CA ASP A 35 6.15 12.60 3.31
C ASP A 35 5.22 13.24 4.37
N GLY A 36 4.03 12.68 4.56
CA GLY A 36 3.03 13.12 5.54
C GLY A 36 2.14 14.30 5.09
N ARG A 37 2.35 14.83 3.88
CA ARG A 37 1.59 15.99 3.40
C ARG A 37 0.22 15.66 2.82
N ALA A 38 -0.01 14.39 2.44
CA ALA A 38 -1.23 13.98 1.75
C ALA A 38 -2.31 13.43 2.68
N CYS A 39 -2.01 13.16 3.95
CA CYS A 39 -3.00 12.66 4.91
C CYS A 39 -2.66 13.02 6.36
N ASP A 40 -3.65 12.91 7.23
CA ASP A 40 -3.49 13.09 8.67
C ASP A 40 -2.52 12.04 9.25
N PRO A 41 -1.58 12.42 10.13
CA PRO A 41 -0.68 11.49 10.81
C PRO A 41 -1.38 10.35 11.56
N VAL A 42 -2.57 10.57 12.10
CA VAL A 42 -3.35 9.53 12.79
C VAL A 42 -3.72 8.39 11.84
N LEU A 43 -4.12 8.72 10.60
CA LEU A 43 -4.41 7.73 9.57
C LEU A 43 -3.17 6.91 9.22
N THR A 44 -2.04 7.57 8.93
CA THR A 44 -0.77 6.91 8.58
C THR A 44 -0.28 6.00 9.69
N THR A 45 -0.22 6.52 10.92
CA THR A 45 0.26 5.75 12.10
C THR A 45 -0.60 4.50 12.35
N GLY A 46 -1.91 4.59 12.14
CA GLY A 46 -2.80 3.44 12.26
C GLY A 46 -2.51 2.36 11.21
N ILE A 47 -2.32 2.77 9.96
CA ILE A 47 -1.95 1.85 8.85
C ILE A 47 -0.59 1.20 9.14
N GLU A 48 0.43 1.97 9.52
CA GLU A 48 1.75 1.45 9.88
C GLU A 48 1.69 0.43 11.01
N ARG A 49 0.92 0.71 12.07
CA ARG A 49 0.73 -0.22 13.19
C ARG A 49 0.09 -1.54 12.75
N ILE A 50 -0.89 -1.49 11.85
CA ILE A 50 -1.53 -2.69 11.29
C ILE A 50 -0.53 -3.51 10.49
N CYS A 51 0.27 -2.86 9.62
CA CYS A 51 1.30 -3.51 8.84
C CYS A 51 2.41 -4.11 9.73
N ALA A 52 2.89 -3.37 10.74
CA ALA A 52 3.89 -3.82 11.69
C ALA A 52 3.45 -5.07 12.47
N GLY A 53 2.18 -5.13 12.86
CA GLY A 53 1.61 -6.27 13.59
C GLY A 53 1.31 -7.49 12.72
N SER A 54 1.55 -7.43 11.42
CA SER A 54 1.18 -8.51 10.48
C SER A 54 2.25 -9.58 10.29
N GLY A 55 3.49 -9.32 10.71
CA GLY A 55 4.67 -10.15 10.41
C GLY A 55 5.27 -9.91 9.01
N PHE A 56 4.63 -9.13 8.16
CA PHE A 56 5.18 -8.70 6.87
C PHE A 56 6.08 -7.48 7.03
N SER A 57 7.08 -7.34 6.14
CA SER A 57 7.91 -6.14 6.08
C SER A 57 7.12 -4.94 5.58
N HIS A 58 7.39 -3.76 6.11
CA HIS A 58 6.72 -2.52 5.72
C HIS A 58 7.65 -1.32 5.82
N VAL A 59 7.31 -0.25 5.12
CA VAL A 59 7.96 1.06 5.20
C VAL A 59 6.96 2.15 4.83
N ALA A 60 7.02 3.29 5.52
CA ALA A 60 6.32 4.49 5.12
C ALA A 60 7.28 5.47 4.43
N ASN A 61 6.84 6.04 3.31
CA ASN A 61 7.57 7.04 2.53
C ASN A 61 9.01 6.62 2.17
N GLY A 62 9.22 5.32 1.94
CA GLY A 62 10.50 4.78 1.48
C GLY A 62 10.73 5.07 -0.01
N ARG A 63 10.93 4.02 -0.82
CA ARG A 63 11.09 4.17 -2.27
C ARG A 63 9.85 4.76 -2.94
N PHE A 64 8.67 4.38 -2.49
CA PHE A 64 7.38 4.85 -2.99
C PHE A 64 6.73 5.80 -1.98
N LYS A 65 6.77 7.10 -2.27
CA LYS A 65 6.26 8.15 -1.39
C LYS A 65 4.84 8.61 -1.73
N GLY A 66 4.22 7.99 -2.70
CA GLY A 66 2.96 8.39 -3.28
C GLY A 66 3.11 9.00 -4.67
N GLY A 67 2.27 8.54 -5.60
CA GLY A 67 2.22 8.97 -6.99
C GLY A 67 1.43 10.26 -7.20
N TYR A 68 1.00 10.46 -8.44
CA TYR A 68 0.22 11.64 -8.82
C TYR A 68 -1.08 11.76 -8.01
N ILE A 69 -1.83 10.67 -7.86
CA ILE A 69 -3.10 10.64 -7.09
C ILE A 69 -2.87 11.13 -5.66
N THR A 70 -1.90 10.54 -4.96
CA THR A 70 -1.59 10.93 -3.57
C THR A 70 -1.22 12.41 -3.46
N ARG A 71 -0.35 12.90 -4.36
CA ARG A 71 0.11 14.30 -4.31
C ARG A 71 -0.94 15.32 -4.72
N SER A 72 -1.82 14.96 -5.66
CA SER A 72 -2.78 15.90 -6.23
C SER A 72 -4.10 15.96 -5.48
N LEU A 73 -4.51 14.84 -4.89
CA LEU A 73 -5.81 14.73 -4.23
C LEU A 73 -5.73 14.82 -2.71
N GLY A 74 -4.54 14.56 -2.11
CA GLY A 74 -4.32 14.70 -0.68
C GLY A 74 -4.28 16.18 -0.26
N ASP A 75 -5.24 16.55 0.59
CA ASP A 75 -5.39 17.89 1.17
C ASP A 75 -6.05 17.77 2.54
N PRO A 76 -5.27 17.33 3.55
CA PRO A 76 -5.82 17.04 4.87
C PRO A 76 -6.43 18.27 5.56
N ALA A 77 -5.98 19.48 5.22
CA ALA A 77 -6.56 20.71 5.75
C ALA A 77 -8.04 20.89 5.33
N HIS A 78 -8.43 20.31 4.21
CA HIS A 78 -9.81 20.32 3.71
C HIS A 78 -10.49 18.94 3.78
N GLY A 79 -10.02 18.07 4.67
CA GLY A 79 -10.63 16.77 4.92
C GLY A 79 -10.40 15.71 3.83
N ARG A 80 -9.51 15.95 2.86
CA ARG A 80 -9.16 14.98 1.81
C ARG A 80 -7.83 14.29 2.16
N HIS A 81 -7.89 13.02 2.49
CA HIS A 81 -6.71 12.23 2.85
C HIS A 81 -6.40 11.23 1.76
N ALA A 82 -5.16 11.19 1.27
CA ALA A 82 -4.73 10.27 0.24
C ALA A 82 -3.53 9.45 0.70
N VAL A 83 -3.64 8.12 0.57
CA VAL A 83 -2.59 7.16 0.90
C VAL A 83 -2.42 6.20 -0.25
N GLN A 84 -1.20 6.10 -0.78
CA GLN A 84 -0.83 5.04 -1.71
C GLN A 84 -0.39 3.80 -0.92
N MET A 85 -0.89 2.64 -1.30
CA MET A 85 -0.37 1.35 -0.87
C MET A 85 0.26 0.65 -2.05
N GLU A 86 1.59 0.60 -2.09
CA GLU A 86 2.35 -0.18 -3.08
C GLU A 86 2.71 -1.53 -2.47
N LEU A 87 2.17 -2.62 -3.02
CA LEU A 87 2.44 -3.96 -2.57
C LEU A 87 3.56 -4.62 -3.36
N SER A 88 4.43 -5.38 -2.69
CA SER A 88 5.23 -6.39 -3.38
C SER A 88 4.35 -7.56 -3.81
N CYS A 89 4.41 -7.94 -5.09
CA CYS A 89 3.59 -9.02 -5.65
C CYS A 89 3.77 -10.36 -4.91
N ARG A 90 4.96 -10.64 -4.37
CA ARG A 90 5.26 -11.90 -3.65
C ARG A 90 4.34 -12.20 -2.47
N GLY A 91 3.60 -11.23 -1.96
CA GLY A 91 2.67 -11.45 -0.85
C GLY A 91 1.31 -12.03 -1.25
N TYR A 92 0.99 -12.01 -2.55
CA TYR A 92 -0.31 -12.49 -3.04
C TYR A 92 -0.23 -13.35 -4.32
N ILE A 93 0.94 -13.41 -4.98
CA ILE A 93 1.24 -14.36 -6.06
C ILE A 93 2.62 -14.97 -5.84
N ALA A 94 2.82 -16.21 -6.30
CA ALA A 94 4.10 -16.90 -6.25
C ALA A 94 5.03 -16.35 -7.35
N GLU A 95 5.76 -15.27 -7.03
CA GLU A 95 6.66 -14.63 -8.01
C GLU A 95 7.74 -15.58 -8.52
N ALA A 96 7.93 -15.58 -9.84
CA ALA A 96 9.05 -16.28 -10.45
C ALA A 96 10.39 -15.68 -9.98
N VAL A 97 11.34 -16.54 -9.67
CA VAL A 97 12.71 -16.15 -9.34
C VAL A 97 13.50 -15.87 -10.64
N GLY A 98 14.13 -14.70 -10.72
CA GLY A 98 14.93 -14.31 -11.87
C GLY A 98 14.14 -13.64 -13.00
N PRO A 99 14.63 -13.75 -14.26
CA PRO A 99 13.99 -13.12 -15.41
C PRO A 99 12.56 -13.64 -15.63
N VAL A 100 11.66 -12.74 -16.03
CA VAL A 100 10.26 -13.07 -16.34
C VAL A 100 10.00 -12.86 -17.82
N ASP A 101 9.15 -13.76 -18.34
CA ASP A 101 8.62 -13.72 -19.70
C ASP A 101 7.17 -14.23 -19.73
N SER A 102 6.59 -14.35 -20.91
CA SER A 102 5.20 -14.79 -21.08
C SER A 102 4.91 -16.24 -20.65
N SER A 103 5.94 -17.04 -20.37
CA SER A 103 5.78 -18.42 -19.91
C SER A 103 5.67 -18.53 -18.39
N ASN A 104 6.18 -17.55 -17.65
CA ASN A 104 6.25 -17.58 -16.19
C ASN A 104 5.65 -16.34 -15.49
N TRP A 105 5.10 -15.37 -16.26
CA TRP A 105 4.47 -14.18 -15.71
C TRP A 105 3.20 -13.77 -16.50
N PRO A 106 2.09 -13.45 -15.81
CA PRO A 106 1.88 -13.61 -14.38
C PRO A 106 1.67 -15.07 -13.99
N PRO A 107 2.11 -15.50 -12.77
CA PRO A 107 1.76 -16.83 -12.27
C PRO A 107 0.27 -16.89 -11.93
N PRO A 108 -0.31 -18.10 -11.88
CA PRO A 108 -1.71 -18.29 -11.48
C PRO A 108 -1.98 -17.67 -10.09
N PHE A 109 -3.15 -17.06 -9.94
CA PHE A 109 -3.59 -16.56 -8.64
C PHE A 109 -4.06 -17.72 -7.75
N ASP A 110 -3.51 -17.80 -6.55
CA ASP A 110 -3.91 -18.75 -5.51
C ASP A 110 -4.54 -17.98 -4.35
N PRO A 111 -5.85 -18.11 -4.11
CA PRO A 111 -6.54 -17.42 -3.04
C PRO A 111 -6.07 -17.84 -1.63
N GLN A 112 -5.60 -19.08 -1.46
CA GLN A 112 -5.07 -19.54 -0.17
C GLN A 112 -3.71 -18.92 0.10
N PHE A 113 -2.86 -18.82 -0.91
CA PHE A 113 -1.57 -18.10 -0.80
C PHE A 113 -1.78 -16.62 -0.50
N ALA A 114 -2.75 -15.97 -1.11
CA ALA A 114 -3.05 -14.54 -0.94
C ALA A 114 -3.75 -14.21 0.38
N ALA A 115 -4.41 -15.17 1.03
CA ALA A 115 -5.29 -14.94 2.18
C ALA A 115 -4.63 -14.18 3.35
N PRO A 116 -3.38 -14.46 3.78
CA PRO A 116 -2.75 -13.71 4.87
C PRO A 116 -2.59 -12.23 4.57
N LEU A 117 -2.18 -11.87 3.34
CA LEU A 117 -2.04 -10.48 2.92
C LEU A 117 -3.41 -9.79 2.83
N GLN A 118 -4.42 -10.48 2.29
CA GLN A 118 -5.78 -9.95 2.19
C GLN A 118 -6.37 -9.60 3.57
N GLN A 119 -6.09 -10.40 4.61
CA GLN A 119 -6.53 -10.12 5.97
C GLN A 119 -5.93 -8.80 6.50
N VAL A 120 -4.65 -8.54 6.23
CA VAL A 120 -4.01 -7.28 6.62
C VAL A 120 -4.62 -6.10 5.88
N LEU A 121 -4.79 -6.22 4.55
CA LEU A 121 -5.40 -5.17 3.73
C LEU A 121 -6.85 -4.85 4.16
N ARG A 122 -7.63 -5.87 4.53
CA ARG A 122 -8.97 -5.67 5.09
C ARG A 122 -8.93 -4.79 6.33
N ARG A 123 -8.04 -5.08 7.28
CA ARG A 123 -7.86 -4.27 8.49
C ARG A 123 -7.42 -2.83 8.18
N VAL A 124 -6.57 -2.65 7.16
CA VAL A 124 -6.19 -1.31 6.69
C VAL A 124 -7.39 -0.54 6.17
N LEU A 125 -8.24 -1.17 5.35
CA LEU A 125 -9.45 -0.54 4.83
C LEU A 125 -10.47 -0.24 5.93
N GLU A 126 -10.65 -1.16 6.87
CA GLU A 126 -11.49 -0.95 8.06
C GLU A 126 -11.01 0.26 8.88
N HIS A 127 -9.69 0.40 9.08
CA HIS A 127 -9.12 1.57 9.74
C HIS A 127 -9.39 2.88 8.96
N CYS A 128 -9.30 2.84 7.63
CA CYS A 128 -9.66 4.00 6.80
C CYS A 128 -11.14 4.40 6.97
N ILE A 129 -12.04 3.41 7.03
CA ILE A 129 -13.48 3.66 7.27
C ILE A 129 -13.70 4.23 8.66
N GLU A 130 -13.09 3.64 9.70
CA GLU A 130 -13.18 4.16 11.06
C GLU A 130 -12.67 5.60 11.18
N PHE A 131 -11.60 5.94 10.46
CA PHE A 131 -11.03 7.27 10.48
C PHE A 131 -12.00 8.34 9.93
N ILE A 132 -12.75 8.04 8.88
CA ILE A 132 -13.72 9.00 8.30
C ILE A 132 -15.03 9.08 9.08
N THR A 133 -15.33 8.11 9.92
CA THR A 133 -16.59 8.05 10.71
C THR A 133 -16.44 8.66 12.11
N ARG A 134 -15.24 9.03 12.52
CA ARG A 134 -14.94 9.75 13.76
C ARG A 134 -15.12 11.26 13.54
#